data_561bfc096b0a41152a87e4df4167f8ed
#
_entry.id   561bfc096b0a41152a87e4df4167f8ed
#
_cell.length_a   1.000
_cell.length_b   1.000
_cell.length_c   1.000
_cell.angle_alpha   90.00
_cell.angle_beta   90.00
_cell.angle_gamma   90.00
#
_symmetry.space_group_name_H-M   'P 1'
#
loop_
_entity.id
_entity.type
_entity.pdbx_description
1 polymer ?
#
loop_
_entity_poly.entity_id
_entity_poly.type
_entity_poly.pdbx_seq_one_letter_code
_entity_poly.pdbx_strand_id
1 'polypeptide(L)'
;LPAKPVFSNPVKREIKAEFRIKPNYTVDGVEKTSEYQPRVATDICGLNRGTDGAIYGSTIISMHVFRFDPATRDLSDLGRVGWGSGEVYDVIGHAGKVYMGSYGGGYWAVYDPKKPWNPMAEKEGIDPIANPRNFGHLGADMNRPFEYAIGPDDNIYIACRANYRISGGGMARFKPSTEEIFVFRDENQSIQSITADEHYVYGGTSISGGRGCIETTTEGILYLFDVSREKRIFECIPVPNAVAVTSLAVSTKSKLLYGSASNGQLFAFSIKERQVINRWTMRSKGTPLMGVPETYGVIHLTCGMDGNIYGCTRSDVFQLDVSTHEINYLDTPPISDLYQIVEGKPGIFYIGARGHLLEYHLMDKPHYR
;
A
#
# COMPACT_ATOMS: atom_id res chain seq x y z
N LEU A 1 -38.31 -0.28 15.94
CA LEU A 1 -37.08 0.16 15.30
C LEU A 1 -35.93 -0.24 16.21
N PRO A 2 -34.94 -1.05 15.77
CA PRO A 2 -33.77 -1.35 16.59
C PRO A 2 -32.97 -0.06 16.81
N ALA A 3 -32.58 0.18 18.07
CA ALA A 3 -31.79 1.33 18.46
C ALA A 3 -30.47 1.31 17.67
N LYS A 4 -30.11 2.45 17.02
CA LYS A 4 -28.80 2.62 16.37
C LYS A 4 -27.71 2.36 17.42
N PRO A 5 -26.68 1.57 17.12
CA PRO A 5 -25.58 1.39 18.05
C PRO A 5 -24.89 2.73 18.29
N VAL A 6 -24.88 3.18 19.54
CA VAL A 6 -24.10 4.33 19.97
C VAL A 6 -22.68 3.82 20.16
N PHE A 7 -21.80 4.13 19.23
CA PHE A 7 -20.37 3.90 19.40
C PHE A 7 -19.85 4.88 20.46
N SER A 8 -19.31 4.37 21.54
CA SER A 8 -18.57 5.20 22.50
C SER A 8 -17.35 5.80 21.78
N ASN A 9 -17.06 7.09 21.99
CA ASN A 9 -15.94 7.77 21.36
C ASN A 9 -14.63 6.99 21.57
N PRO A 10 -13.99 6.48 20.51
CA PRO A 10 -12.70 5.83 20.64
C PRO A 10 -11.66 6.82 21.14
N VAL A 11 -10.74 6.35 21.94
CA VAL A 11 -9.60 7.18 22.39
C VAL A 11 -8.69 7.41 21.19
N LYS A 12 -8.80 8.59 20.59
CA LYS A 12 -7.94 9.02 19.49
C LYS A 12 -6.59 9.44 20.05
N ARG A 13 -5.54 8.86 19.54
CA ARG A 13 -4.17 9.30 19.82
C ARG A 13 -3.49 9.65 18.51
N GLU A 14 -3.15 10.92 18.36
CA GLU A 14 -2.36 11.41 17.25
C GLU A 14 -0.89 11.18 17.57
N ILE A 15 -0.16 10.52 16.66
CA ILE A 15 1.28 10.36 16.73
C ILE A 15 1.86 11.24 15.63
N LYS A 16 2.49 12.35 16.02
CA LYS A 16 3.16 13.24 15.07
C LYS A 16 4.50 12.66 14.67
N ALA A 17 4.68 12.36 13.41
CA ALA A 17 5.96 12.09 12.81
C ALA A 17 6.49 13.40 12.18
N GLU A 18 7.31 14.13 12.91
CA GLU A 18 7.99 15.29 12.37
C GLU A 18 9.39 14.87 11.90
N PHE A 19 9.51 14.55 10.60
CA PHE A 19 10.79 14.21 10.00
C PHE A 19 11.54 15.49 9.65
N ARG A 20 12.56 15.83 10.44
CA ARG A 20 13.49 16.93 10.13
C ARG A 20 14.65 16.38 9.33
N ILE A 21 14.59 16.52 8.02
CA ILE A 21 15.73 16.27 7.16
C ILE A 21 16.57 17.56 7.13
N LYS A 22 17.80 17.46 7.61
CA LYS A 22 18.82 18.47 7.29
C LYS A 22 19.52 17.99 6.03
N PRO A 23 19.28 18.62 4.87
CA PRO A 23 20.08 18.31 3.69
C PRO A 23 21.47 18.91 3.87
N ASN A 24 22.38 18.15 4.44
CA ASN A 24 23.80 18.46 4.32
C ASN A 24 24.28 17.89 2.99
N TYR A 25 24.65 18.75 2.06
CA TYR A 25 25.35 18.33 0.86
C TYR A 25 26.66 19.09 0.77
N THR A 26 27.69 18.39 0.34
CA THR A 26 29.01 18.95 0.13
C THR A 26 29.21 19.17 -1.37
N VAL A 27 29.52 20.40 -1.75
CA VAL A 27 29.98 20.74 -3.12
C VAL A 27 31.39 21.23 -3.00
N ASP A 28 32.32 20.58 -3.69
CA ASP A 28 33.76 20.92 -3.70
C ASP A 28 34.38 20.97 -2.29
N GLY A 29 33.98 20.04 -1.40
CA GLY A 29 34.49 19.96 -0.03
C GLY A 29 33.99 21.03 0.92
N VAL A 30 33.05 21.86 0.50
CA VAL A 30 32.43 22.89 1.34
C VAL A 30 31.02 22.45 1.73
N GLU A 31 30.77 22.36 3.02
CA GLU A 31 29.44 22.09 3.56
C GLU A 31 28.52 23.28 3.25
N LYS A 32 27.51 23.06 2.39
CA LYS A 32 26.49 24.07 2.11
C LYS A 32 25.24 23.72 2.87
N THR A 33 24.87 24.57 3.83
CA THR A 33 23.52 24.62 4.39
C THR A 33 22.63 25.36 3.40
N SER A 34 21.74 24.65 2.73
CA SER A 34 20.72 25.28 1.90
C SER A 34 19.68 25.94 2.80
N GLU A 35 19.48 27.27 2.67
CA GLU A 35 18.31 27.96 3.21
C GLU A 35 17.02 27.57 2.46
N TYR A 36 17.16 26.91 1.34
CA TYR A 36 16.06 26.26 0.64
C TYR A 36 15.64 25.05 1.47
N GLN A 37 14.68 25.26 2.38
CA GLN A 37 13.86 24.19 2.89
C GLN A 37 12.97 23.77 1.72
N PRO A 38 13.27 22.69 0.97
CA PRO A 38 12.29 22.12 0.12
C PRO A 38 11.08 21.86 1.04
N ARG A 39 9.88 22.15 0.59
CA ARG A 39 8.68 21.59 1.20
C ARG A 39 8.88 20.08 1.10
N VAL A 40 9.44 19.51 2.13
CA VAL A 40 9.60 18.06 2.22
C VAL A 40 8.16 17.58 2.33
N ALA A 41 7.65 17.04 1.25
CA ALA A 41 6.38 16.35 1.29
C ALA A 41 6.61 15.13 2.19
N THR A 42 6.22 15.27 3.44
CA THR A 42 6.36 14.23 4.46
C THR A 42 5.10 13.39 4.57
N ASP A 43 4.23 13.47 3.55
CA ASP A 43 2.99 12.71 3.55
C ASP A 43 3.31 11.22 3.56
N ILE A 44 2.68 10.49 4.47
CA ILE A 44 2.80 9.04 4.56
C ILE A 44 2.18 8.43 3.30
N CYS A 45 2.96 7.56 2.65
CA CYS A 45 2.61 6.95 1.37
C CYS A 45 2.46 5.44 1.49
N GLY A 46 3.29 4.76 2.27
CA GLY A 46 3.22 3.35 2.55
C GLY A 46 3.02 3.10 4.04
N LEU A 47 2.22 2.10 4.41
CA LEU A 47 1.99 1.74 5.80
C LEU A 47 1.63 0.27 5.91
N ASN A 48 2.45 -0.51 6.64
CA ASN A 48 2.17 -1.91 6.87
C ASN A 48 2.76 -2.41 8.19
N ARG A 49 2.32 -3.58 8.62
CA ARG A 49 2.81 -4.23 9.82
C ARG A 49 4.00 -5.12 9.50
N GLY A 50 5.11 -4.94 10.21
CA GLY A 50 6.24 -5.85 10.20
C GLY A 50 5.95 -7.16 10.94
N THR A 51 6.74 -8.18 10.67
CA THR A 51 6.67 -9.47 11.38
C THR A 51 7.16 -9.38 12.83
N ASP A 52 7.86 -8.30 13.19
CA ASP A 52 8.25 -7.95 14.56
C ASP A 52 7.12 -7.25 15.35
N GLY A 53 5.96 -7.03 14.73
CA GLY A 53 4.82 -6.34 15.29
C GLY A 53 4.89 -4.82 15.26
N ALA A 54 5.99 -4.24 14.80
CA ALA A 54 6.10 -2.81 14.56
C ALA A 54 5.31 -2.40 13.31
N ILE A 55 4.94 -1.13 13.25
CA ILE A 55 4.36 -0.51 12.07
C ILE A 55 5.47 0.19 11.30
N TYR A 56 5.64 -0.20 10.06
CA TYR A 56 6.54 0.44 9.13
C TYR A 56 5.76 1.30 8.16
N GLY A 57 6.32 2.43 7.81
CA GLY A 57 5.72 3.29 6.81
C GLY A 57 6.78 4.08 6.06
N SER A 58 6.35 4.71 5.00
CA SER A 58 7.21 5.49 4.11
C SER A 58 6.63 6.86 3.84
N THR A 59 7.48 7.77 3.36
CA THR A 59 7.09 9.13 3.02
C THR A 59 7.32 9.45 1.55
N ILE A 60 6.52 10.39 1.04
CA ILE A 60 6.62 10.90 -0.33
C ILE A 60 7.87 11.78 -0.49
N ILE A 61 8.47 11.74 -1.67
CA ILE A 61 9.58 12.58 -2.19
C ILE A 61 10.91 12.37 -1.47
N SER A 62 10.93 12.32 -0.15
CA SER A 62 12.19 12.08 0.57
C SER A 62 12.58 10.61 0.64
N MET A 63 11.66 9.70 0.33
CA MET A 63 11.87 8.25 0.38
C MET A 63 12.35 7.75 1.75
N HIS A 64 11.92 8.41 2.83
CA HIS A 64 12.22 7.96 4.16
C HIS A 64 11.29 6.82 4.57
N VAL A 65 11.85 5.90 5.32
CA VAL A 65 11.11 4.83 6.00
C VAL A 65 11.15 5.10 7.49
N PHE A 66 10.03 4.96 8.15
CA PHE A 66 9.95 5.03 9.60
C PHE A 66 9.51 3.70 10.20
N ARG A 67 9.82 3.50 11.47
CA ARG A 67 9.36 2.40 12.30
C ARG A 67 8.67 2.96 13.54
N PHE A 68 7.45 2.54 13.78
CA PHE A 68 6.72 2.81 15.00
C PHE A 68 6.54 1.52 15.79
N ASP A 69 6.96 1.53 17.05
CA ASP A 69 6.78 0.41 17.96
C ASP A 69 5.53 0.62 18.83
N PRO A 70 4.45 -0.17 18.63
CA PRO A 70 3.23 -0.03 19.42
C PRO A 70 3.38 -0.36 20.90
N ALA A 71 4.44 -1.07 21.28
CA ALA A 71 4.66 -1.47 22.68
C ALA A 71 5.35 -0.36 23.47
N THR A 72 6.42 0.22 22.92
CA THR A 72 7.17 1.33 23.55
C THR A 72 6.64 2.69 23.17
N ARG A 73 5.88 2.79 22.06
CA ARG A 73 5.39 4.01 21.42
C ARG A 73 6.50 4.85 20.79
N ASP A 74 7.66 4.25 20.56
CA ASP A 74 8.78 4.91 19.91
C ASP A 74 8.54 5.00 18.40
N LEU A 75 8.68 6.21 17.87
CA LEU A 75 8.69 6.50 16.44
C LEU A 75 10.11 6.86 16.02
N SER A 76 10.67 6.07 15.14
CA SER A 76 12.01 6.26 14.61
C SER A 76 11.97 6.53 13.12
N ASP A 77 12.58 7.62 12.67
CA ASP A 77 12.97 7.80 11.28
C ASP A 77 14.21 6.94 11.02
N LEU A 78 14.07 5.90 10.21
CA LEU A 78 15.18 5.03 9.85
C LEU A 78 16.09 5.69 8.82
N GLY A 79 15.54 6.60 8.02
CA GLY A 79 16.25 7.30 6.98
C GLY A 79 15.81 6.91 5.57
N ARG A 80 16.55 7.42 4.59
CA ARG A 80 16.23 7.21 3.18
C ARG A 80 16.56 5.78 2.73
N VAL A 81 15.69 5.22 1.92
CA VAL A 81 15.95 3.96 1.20
C VAL A 81 16.88 4.22 0.02
N GLY A 82 18.08 3.76 0.06
CA GLY A 82 19.13 3.83 -0.96
C GLY A 82 18.80 4.48 -2.31
N TRP A 83 18.37 3.70 -3.29
CA TRP A 83 18.18 4.12 -4.68
C TRP A 83 16.76 4.59 -5.00
N GLY A 84 16.64 5.41 -6.05
CA GLY A 84 15.38 6.02 -6.47
C GLY A 84 15.37 7.53 -6.28
N SER A 85 14.30 8.18 -6.71
CA SER A 85 14.22 9.64 -6.72
C SER A 85 12.87 10.22 -6.29
N GLY A 86 11.98 9.40 -5.80
CA GLY A 86 10.61 9.84 -5.50
C GLY A 86 10.04 9.22 -4.23
N GLU A 87 9.18 8.24 -4.38
CA GLU A 87 8.39 7.66 -3.31
C GLU A 87 8.78 6.19 -3.04
N VAL A 88 8.60 5.75 -1.82
CA VAL A 88 8.41 4.33 -1.48
C VAL A 88 6.91 4.16 -1.27
N TYR A 89 6.22 3.53 -2.24
CA TYR A 89 4.76 3.48 -2.23
C TYR A 89 4.18 2.57 -1.18
N ASP A 90 4.89 1.51 -0.85
CA ASP A 90 4.47 0.56 0.18
C ASP A 90 5.66 -0.16 0.80
N VAL A 91 5.42 -0.84 1.91
CA VAL A 91 6.36 -1.70 2.61
C VAL A 91 5.64 -3.01 2.98
N ILE A 92 6.35 -4.13 3.04
CA ILE A 92 5.77 -5.40 3.48
C ILE A 92 6.70 -6.19 4.38
N GLY A 93 6.18 -6.66 5.52
CA GLY A 93 6.89 -7.54 6.43
C GLY A 93 6.76 -9.00 6.00
N HIS A 94 7.89 -9.71 5.79
CA HIS A 94 7.90 -11.12 5.47
C HIS A 94 9.17 -11.81 6.00
N ALA A 95 9.02 -13.00 6.58
CA ALA A 95 10.14 -13.83 7.09
C ALA A 95 11.15 -13.07 7.98
N GLY A 96 10.65 -12.18 8.86
CA GLY A 96 11.49 -11.40 9.78
C GLY A 96 12.19 -10.21 9.14
N LYS A 97 11.86 -9.86 7.92
CA LYS A 97 12.42 -8.73 7.17
C LYS A 97 11.32 -7.80 6.69
N VAL A 98 11.70 -6.60 6.23
CA VAL A 98 10.82 -5.62 5.62
C VAL A 98 11.30 -5.35 4.20
N TYR A 99 10.42 -5.54 3.24
CA TYR A 99 10.69 -5.31 1.83
C TYR A 99 10.03 -4.02 1.39
N MET A 100 10.65 -3.34 0.43
CA MET A 100 10.19 -2.06 -0.05
C MET A 100 10.64 -1.79 -1.48
N GLY A 101 9.80 -1.11 -2.23
CA GLY A 101 10.11 -0.71 -3.60
C GLY A 101 10.05 0.78 -3.78
N SER A 102 11.00 1.36 -4.50
CA SER A 102 11.09 2.80 -4.70
C SER A 102 10.89 3.23 -6.14
N TYR A 103 10.22 4.37 -6.30
CA TYR A 103 10.05 5.06 -7.56
C TYR A 103 11.33 5.74 -8.03
N GLY A 104 11.38 5.89 -9.36
CA GLY A 104 12.53 6.38 -10.09
C GLY A 104 13.42 5.21 -10.50
N GLY A 105 12.79 4.20 -11.16
CA GLY A 105 13.46 3.01 -11.66
C GLY A 105 12.93 1.68 -11.12
N GLY A 106 11.94 1.70 -10.22
CA GLY A 106 11.37 0.46 -9.68
C GLY A 106 12.40 -0.39 -8.94
N TYR A 107 13.19 0.22 -8.07
CA TYR A 107 14.17 -0.50 -7.24
C TYR A 107 13.48 -1.31 -6.17
N TRP A 108 14.04 -2.47 -5.85
CA TRP A 108 13.57 -3.37 -4.81
C TRP A 108 14.65 -3.57 -3.75
N ALA A 109 14.26 -3.46 -2.48
CA ALA A 109 15.20 -3.55 -1.36
C ALA A 109 14.62 -4.33 -0.19
N VAL A 110 15.52 -4.86 0.66
CA VAL A 110 15.18 -5.55 1.90
C VAL A 110 15.92 -4.95 3.08
N TYR A 111 15.18 -4.69 4.14
CA TYR A 111 15.68 -4.27 5.45
C TYR A 111 15.59 -5.43 6.45
N ASP A 112 16.67 -5.69 7.17
CA ASP A 112 16.70 -6.60 8.31
C ASP A 112 16.61 -5.79 9.61
N PRO A 113 15.48 -5.82 10.34
CA PRO A 113 15.31 -5.04 11.57
C PRO A 113 16.25 -5.42 12.70
N LYS A 114 16.93 -6.57 12.61
CA LYS A 114 17.93 -7.02 13.59
C LYS A 114 19.30 -6.38 13.40
N LYS A 115 19.46 -5.60 12.33
CA LYS A 115 20.71 -4.92 12.00
C LYS A 115 20.48 -3.41 11.93
N PRO A 116 21.51 -2.60 12.21
CA PRO A 116 21.42 -1.16 12.05
C PRO A 116 21.00 -0.78 10.62
N TRP A 117 20.23 0.30 10.51
CA TRP A 117 19.96 0.93 9.21
C TRP A 117 21.24 1.54 8.66
N ASN A 118 21.69 1.08 7.52
CA ASN A 118 22.90 1.53 6.84
C ASN A 118 22.74 1.40 5.32
N PRO A 119 21.92 2.26 4.69
CA PRO A 119 21.80 2.26 3.25
C PRO A 119 23.09 2.80 2.63
N MET A 120 23.75 2.01 1.84
CA MET A 120 24.88 2.51 1.05
C MET A 120 24.34 3.34 -0.12
N ALA A 121 24.32 4.65 0.04
CA ALA A 121 23.60 5.58 -0.83
C ALA A 121 24.39 6.02 -2.07
N GLU A 122 25.65 5.66 -2.24
CA GLU A 122 26.53 6.44 -3.12
C GLU A 122 27.02 5.73 -4.38
N LYS A 123 26.75 4.45 -4.59
CA LYS A 123 27.26 3.76 -5.80
C LYS A 123 26.22 2.84 -6.43
N GLU A 124 26.17 2.88 -7.75
CA GLU A 124 25.49 1.87 -8.54
C GLU A 124 26.07 0.50 -8.22
N GLY A 125 25.26 -0.38 -7.67
CA GLY A 125 25.63 -1.74 -7.35
C GLY A 125 24.88 -2.32 -6.14
N ILE A 126 24.85 -3.64 -6.08
CA ILE A 126 24.32 -4.38 -4.96
C ILE A 126 25.42 -4.51 -3.90
N ASP A 127 25.29 -3.82 -2.79
CA ASP A 127 26.19 -3.97 -1.67
C ASP A 127 25.63 -5.02 -0.68
N PRO A 128 26.29 -6.15 -0.49
CA PRO A 128 25.79 -7.23 0.38
C PRO A 128 25.78 -6.86 1.88
N ILE A 129 26.52 -5.84 2.29
CA ILE A 129 26.56 -5.37 3.69
C ILE A 129 25.59 -4.22 3.98
N ALA A 130 24.99 -3.63 2.97
CA ALA A 130 24.01 -2.56 3.14
C ALA A 130 22.74 -3.09 3.84
N ASN A 131 22.10 -2.22 4.62
CA ASN A 131 20.83 -2.50 5.26
C ASN A 131 19.94 -1.24 5.33
N PRO A 132 18.99 -1.02 4.46
CA PRO A 132 18.44 -1.98 3.49
C PRO A 132 19.43 -2.33 2.38
N ARG A 133 19.36 -3.60 1.94
CA ARG A 133 20.10 -4.09 0.78
C ARG A 133 19.24 -3.96 -0.47
N ASN A 134 19.79 -3.34 -1.50
CA ASN A 134 19.13 -3.13 -2.78
C ASN A 134 19.39 -4.32 -3.72
N PHE A 135 18.35 -4.82 -4.37
CA PHE A 135 18.42 -5.90 -5.38
C PHE A 135 18.49 -5.36 -6.82
N GLY A 136 18.46 -4.04 -7.00
CA GLY A 136 18.37 -3.41 -8.31
C GLY A 136 16.92 -3.22 -8.77
N HIS A 137 16.74 -3.14 -10.08
CA HIS A 137 15.45 -2.88 -10.71
C HIS A 137 14.56 -4.13 -10.74
N LEU A 138 13.26 -3.96 -10.52
CA LEU A 138 12.28 -5.02 -10.73
C LEU A 138 12.21 -5.52 -12.18
N GLY A 139 12.59 -4.67 -13.12
CA GLY A 139 12.64 -4.94 -14.55
C GLY A 139 12.82 -3.65 -15.33
N ALA A 140 13.35 -3.74 -16.56
CA ALA A 140 13.74 -2.57 -17.35
C ALA A 140 12.59 -1.54 -17.55
N ASP A 141 11.36 -2.03 -17.66
CA ASP A 141 10.19 -1.20 -17.91
C ASP A 141 9.41 -0.86 -16.63
N MET A 142 9.77 -1.43 -15.49
CA MET A 142 9.07 -1.21 -14.22
C MET A 142 9.60 0.05 -13.54
N ASN A 143 8.68 0.88 -13.02
CA ASN A 143 9.07 2.17 -12.46
C ASN A 143 8.42 2.49 -11.11
N ARG A 144 7.16 2.12 -10.92
CA ARG A 144 6.40 2.41 -9.70
C ARG A 144 5.84 1.13 -9.09
N PRO A 145 6.50 0.57 -8.10
CA PRO A 145 5.99 -0.57 -7.32
C PRO A 145 4.97 -0.05 -6.28
N PHE A 146 3.68 -0.24 -6.54
CA PHE A 146 2.60 0.39 -5.77
C PHE A 146 2.20 -0.35 -4.50
N GLU A 147 2.00 -1.67 -4.59
CA GLU A 147 1.45 -2.48 -3.52
C GLU A 147 2.03 -3.89 -3.59
N TYR A 148 2.10 -4.58 -2.45
CA TYR A 148 2.75 -5.89 -2.35
C TYR A 148 1.86 -6.89 -1.64
N ALA A 149 1.97 -8.16 -2.04
CA ALA A 149 1.28 -9.27 -1.41
C ALA A 149 2.20 -10.48 -1.25
N ILE A 150 2.03 -11.25 -0.17
CA ILE A 150 2.64 -12.56 -0.03
C ILE A 150 1.73 -13.57 -0.73
N GLY A 151 2.25 -14.24 -1.76
CA GLY A 151 1.52 -15.27 -2.48
C GLY A 151 1.44 -16.59 -1.73
N PRO A 152 0.59 -17.52 -2.21
CA PRO A 152 0.47 -18.88 -1.63
C PRO A 152 1.73 -19.74 -1.75
N ASP A 153 2.68 -19.32 -2.57
CA ASP A 153 3.99 -19.94 -2.77
C ASP A 153 5.10 -19.29 -1.93
N ASP A 154 4.72 -18.48 -0.94
CA ASP A 154 5.62 -17.74 -0.03
C ASP A 154 6.54 -16.73 -0.73
N ASN A 155 6.23 -16.35 -1.97
CA ASN A 155 6.91 -15.32 -2.72
C ASN A 155 6.20 -13.95 -2.57
N ILE A 156 6.94 -12.86 -2.81
CA ILE A 156 6.38 -11.51 -2.76
C ILE A 156 5.99 -11.10 -4.18
N TYR A 157 4.72 -10.76 -4.35
CA TYR A 157 4.16 -10.24 -5.59
C TYR A 157 4.00 -8.74 -5.50
N ILE A 158 4.40 -8.03 -6.54
CA ILE A 158 4.55 -6.59 -6.56
C ILE A 158 3.75 -6.03 -7.73
N ALA A 159 2.74 -5.22 -7.43
CA ALA A 159 1.99 -4.47 -8.41
C ALA A 159 2.83 -3.32 -8.95
N CYS A 160 2.98 -3.20 -10.28
CA CYS A 160 3.90 -2.23 -10.84
C CYS A 160 3.36 -1.52 -12.08
N ARG A 161 3.67 -0.24 -12.18
CA ARG A 161 3.44 0.61 -13.34
C ARG A 161 4.70 0.71 -14.18
N ALA A 162 4.52 0.84 -15.49
CA ALA A 162 5.63 1.00 -16.42
C ALA A 162 6.34 2.35 -16.29
N ASN A 163 7.51 2.43 -16.90
CA ASN A 163 8.28 3.64 -17.02
C ASN A 163 7.61 4.64 -17.98
N TYR A 164 8.08 5.88 -17.98
CA TYR A 164 7.55 6.97 -18.79
C TYR A 164 7.37 6.58 -20.26
N ARG A 165 6.23 6.96 -20.85
CA ARG A 165 5.85 6.73 -22.24
C ARG A 165 5.70 5.24 -22.64
N ILE A 166 5.79 4.33 -21.69
CA ILE A 166 5.55 2.91 -21.92
C ILE A 166 4.12 2.58 -21.42
N SER A 167 3.32 1.95 -22.28
CA SER A 167 1.97 1.53 -21.91
C SER A 167 2.01 0.37 -20.94
N GLY A 168 0.95 0.26 -20.13
CA GLY A 168 0.78 -0.82 -19.18
C GLY A 168 1.74 -0.80 -17.99
N GLY A 169 2.13 -1.96 -17.57
CA GLY A 169 2.96 -2.22 -16.39
C GLY A 169 3.21 -3.71 -16.25
N GLY A 170 3.08 -4.23 -15.05
CA GLY A 170 3.22 -5.65 -14.79
C GLY A 170 3.14 -6.00 -13.32
N MET A 171 3.20 -7.28 -13.06
CA MET A 171 3.38 -7.86 -11.75
C MET A 171 4.79 -8.43 -11.69
N ALA A 172 5.58 -8.01 -10.72
CA ALA A 172 6.84 -8.67 -10.44
C ALA A 172 6.64 -9.71 -9.32
N ARG A 173 7.37 -10.79 -9.38
CA ARG A 173 7.51 -11.78 -8.31
C ARG A 173 8.94 -11.76 -7.82
N PHE A 174 9.14 -11.50 -6.55
CA PHE A 174 10.40 -11.66 -5.86
C PHE A 174 10.38 -12.93 -5.03
N LYS A 175 11.39 -13.77 -5.18
CA LYS A 175 11.55 -15.02 -4.44
C LYS A 175 12.58 -14.84 -3.33
N PRO A 176 12.18 -14.70 -2.05
CA PRO A 176 13.12 -14.41 -0.96
C PRO A 176 14.21 -15.44 -0.76
N SER A 177 13.94 -16.71 -1.10
CA SER A 177 14.88 -17.84 -0.91
C SER A 177 16.03 -17.85 -1.91
N THR A 178 15.84 -17.35 -3.13
CA THR A 178 16.85 -17.30 -4.20
C THR A 178 17.20 -15.88 -4.62
N GLU A 179 16.42 -14.89 -4.15
CA GLU A 179 16.57 -13.46 -4.48
C GLU A 179 16.33 -13.16 -5.98
N GLU A 180 15.64 -14.06 -6.67
CA GLU A 180 15.28 -13.90 -8.07
C GLU A 180 14.06 -13.00 -8.23
N ILE A 181 14.12 -12.15 -9.25
CA ILE A 181 12.99 -11.30 -9.67
C ILE A 181 12.51 -11.82 -11.03
N PHE A 182 11.21 -12.04 -11.16
CA PHE A 182 10.55 -12.38 -12.40
C PHE A 182 9.40 -11.42 -12.68
N VAL A 183 9.22 -10.96 -13.93
CA VAL A 183 8.20 -9.99 -14.32
C VAL A 183 7.18 -10.60 -15.27
N PHE A 184 5.92 -10.54 -14.90
CA PHE A 184 4.76 -10.82 -15.74
C PHE A 184 4.26 -9.50 -16.31
N ARG A 185 4.69 -9.20 -17.53
CA ARG A 185 4.40 -7.93 -18.22
C ARG A 185 2.94 -7.88 -18.67
N ASP A 186 2.30 -6.71 -18.49
CA ASP A 186 1.03 -6.35 -19.11
C ASP A 186 1.24 -5.12 -20.00
N GLU A 187 0.98 -5.25 -21.28
CA GLU A 187 1.26 -4.20 -22.26
C GLU A 187 0.16 -3.13 -22.33
N ASN A 188 -1.03 -3.45 -21.80
CA ASN A 188 -2.20 -2.57 -21.91
C ASN A 188 -2.51 -1.81 -20.62
N GLN A 189 -2.33 -2.46 -19.46
CA GLN A 189 -2.73 -1.91 -18.16
C GLN A 189 -1.61 -2.06 -17.12
N SER A 190 -1.45 -1.08 -16.27
CA SER A 190 -0.60 -1.23 -15.08
C SER A 190 -1.35 -2.03 -14.02
N ILE A 191 -0.59 -2.70 -13.14
CA ILE A 191 -1.15 -3.30 -11.94
C ILE A 191 -1.09 -2.24 -10.84
N GLN A 192 -2.27 -1.89 -10.31
CA GLN A 192 -2.43 -0.80 -9.34
C GLN A 192 -2.53 -1.32 -7.92
N SER A 193 -3.20 -2.46 -7.73
CA SER A 193 -3.43 -3.08 -6.44
C SER A 193 -3.23 -4.59 -6.51
N ILE A 194 -2.85 -5.20 -5.38
CA ILE A 194 -2.56 -6.62 -5.32
C ILE A 194 -2.86 -7.18 -3.93
N THR A 195 -3.44 -8.37 -3.89
CA THR A 195 -3.60 -9.15 -2.66
C THR A 195 -3.52 -10.63 -2.98
N ALA A 196 -3.49 -11.48 -1.97
CA ALA A 196 -3.47 -12.93 -2.18
C ALA A 196 -4.25 -13.66 -1.09
N ASP A 197 -4.62 -14.90 -1.38
CA ASP A 197 -5.08 -15.89 -0.41
C ASP A 197 -4.23 -17.17 -0.48
N GLU A 198 -4.72 -18.24 0.08
CA GLU A 198 -4.06 -19.55 0.07
C GLU A 198 -4.00 -20.23 -1.30
N HIS A 199 -4.63 -19.65 -2.34
CA HIS A 199 -4.75 -20.28 -3.67
C HIS A 199 -4.25 -19.40 -4.81
N TYR A 200 -4.52 -18.10 -4.76
CA TYR A 200 -4.32 -17.18 -5.87
C TYR A 200 -3.70 -15.87 -5.44
N VAL A 201 -3.08 -15.19 -6.41
CA VAL A 201 -2.80 -13.77 -6.35
C VAL A 201 -3.88 -13.04 -7.16
N TYR A 202 -4.40 -11.95 -6.60
CA TYR A 202 -5.42 -11.10 -7.21
C TYR A 202 -4.80 -9.76 -7.57
N GLY A 203 -4.99 -9.32 -8.80
CA GLY A 203 -4.52 -8.02 -9.24
C GLY A 203 -5.64 -7.13 -9.71
N GLY A 204 -5.61 -5.89 -9.26
CA GLY A 204 -6.43 -4.82 -9.76
C GLY A 204 -5.63 -3.91 -10.68
N THR A 205 -6.17 -3.58 -11.85
CA THR A 205 -5.42 -2.84 -12.87
C THR A 205 -5.87 -1.39 -12.96
N SER A 206 -5.07 -0.60 -13.68
CA SER A 206 -5.38 0.75 -14.13
C SER A 206 -5.12 0.85 -15.64
N ILE A 207 -5.99 1.58 -16.33
CA ILE A 207 -5.80 1.88 -17.77
C ILE A 207 -4.52 2.67 -18.04
N SER A 208 -4.02 3.40 -17.04
CA SER A 208 -2.82 4.22 -17.17
C SER A 208 -1.54 3.39 -17.06
N GLY A 209 -0.71 3.50 -18.08
CA GLY A 209 0.68 3.05 -18.06
C GLY A 209 1.64 4.13 -17.53
N GLY A 210 2.88 4.13 -18.00
CA GLY A 210 3.86 5.17 -17.67
C GLY A 210 3.38 6.55 -18.11
N ARG A 211 3.72 7.59 -17.33
CA ARG A 211 3.26 8.96 -17.62
C ARG A 211 3.60 9.36 -19.07
N GLY A 212 2.58 9.81 -19.81
CA GLY A 212 2.71 10.20 -21.21
C GLY A 212 2.61 9.02 -22.21
N CYS A 213 2.19 7.83 -21.78
CA CYS A 213 1.78 6.76 -22.67
C CYS A 213 0.37 7.02 -23.24
N ILE A 214 0.05 6.26 -24.27
CA ILE A 214 -1.32 6.22 -24.84
C ILE A 214 -2.08 5.11 -24.11
N GLU A 215 -3.24 5.45 -23.56
CA GLU A 215 -4.14 4.48 -22.95
C GLU A 215 -4.86 3.69 -24.04
N THR A 216 -4.86 2.37 -23.93
CA THR A 216 -5.42 1.45 -24.94
C THR A 216 -6.72 0.78 -24.49
N THR A 217 -7.10 0.99 -23.23
CA THR A 217 -8.30 0.45 -22.59
C THR A 217 -9.08 1.55 -21.91
N THR A 218 -10.31 1.28 -21.49
CA THR A 218 -11.21 2.29 -20.89
C THR A 218 -11.58 1.99 -19.44
N GLU A 219 -11.37 0.76 -18.98
CA GLU A 219 -11.78 0.32 -17.65
C GLU A 219 -10.72 -0.54 -17.01
N GLY A 220 -10.55 -0.38 -15.69
CA GLY A 220 -9.72 -1.24 -14.87
C GLY A 220 -10.36 -2.61 -14.68
N ILE A 221 -9.55 -3.66 -14.65
CA ILE A 221 -10.00 -5.04 -14.47
C ILE A 221 -9.51 -5.61 -13.14
N LEU A 222 -10.24 -6.59 -12.64
CA LEU A 222 -9.82 -7.54 -11.62
C LEU A 222 -9.40 -8.83 -12.32
N TYR A 223 -8.25 -9.40 -11.96
CA TYR A 223 -7.84 -10.70 -12.44
C TYR A 223 -7.40 -11.64 -11.31
N LEU A 224 -7.50 -12.94 -11.60
CA LEU A 224 -6.97 -14.02 -10.76
C LEU A 224 -5.73 -14.61 -11.44
N PHE A 225 -4.64 -14.70 -10.70
CA PHE A 225 -3.39 -15.28 -11.15
C PHE A 225 -3.11 -16.59 -10.39
N ASP A 226 -2.99 -17.67 -11.14
CA ASP A 226 -2.61 -19.00 -10.63
C ASP A 226 -1.09 -19.07 -10.57
N VAL A 227 -0.53 -19.13 -9.38
CA VAL A 227 0.93 -19.14 -9.16
C VAL A 227 1.58 -20.43 -9.66
N SER A 228 0.86 -21.56 -9.62
CA SER A 228 1.36 -22.86 -10.06
C SER A 228 1.47 -22.95 -11.58
N ARG A 229 0.60 -22.24 -12.28
CA ARG A 229 0.55 -22.17 -13.75
C ARG A 229 1.21 -20.92 -14.31
N GLU A 230 1.62 -20.01 -13.45
CA GLU A 230 2.22 -18.71 -13.77
C GLU A 230 1.40 -17.91 -14.81
N LYS A 231 0.08 -17.90 -14.66
CA LYS A 231 -0.81 -17.20 -15.61
C LYS A 231 -2.09 -16.67 -14.99
N ARG A 232 -2.66 -15.66 -15.61
CA ARG A 232 -4.03 -15.23 -15.37
C ARG A 232 -5.00 -16.33 -15.82
N ILE A 233 -5.93 -16.69 -14.95
CA ILE A 233 -6.94 -17.74 -15.21
C ILE A 233 -8.36 -17.19 -15.28
N PHE A 234 -8.53 -15.92 -14.89
CA PHE A 234 -9.81 -15.22 -14.92
C PHE A 234 -9.58 -13.72 -14.92
N GLU A 235 -10.46 -12.97 -15.56
CA GLU A 235 -10.52 -11.50 -15.48
C GLU A 235 -11.96 -10.99 -15.68
N CYS A 236 -12.28 -9.86 -15.07
CA CYS A 236 -13.56 -9.16 -15.25
C CYS A 236 -13.42 -7.66 -14.95
N ILE A 237 -14.39 -6.87 -15.41
CA ILE A 237 -14.58 -5.48 -15.00
C ILE A 237 -15.45 -5.49 -13.73
N PRO A 238 -14.87 -5.26 -12.53
CA PRO A 238 -15.63 -5.39 -11.29
C PRO A 238 -16.59 -4.21 -11.08
N VAL A 239 -16.21 -3.03 -11.56
CA VAL A 239 -16.99 -1.81 -11.45
C VAL A 239 -17.00 -1.10 -12.81
N PRO A 240 -18.16 -1.04 -13.49
CA PRO A 240 -18.28 -0.35 -14.77
C PRO A 240 -17.90 1.14 -14.69
N ASN A 241 -17.29 1.64 -15.76
CA ASN A 241 -16.82 3.02 -15.90
C ASN A 241 -15.75 3.45 -14.85
N ALA A 242 -15.10 2.52 -14.21
CA ALA A 242 -13.96 2.79 -13.35
C ALA A 242 -12.66 2.55 -14.11
N VAL A 243 -11.78 3.54 -14.14
CA VAL A 243 -10.51 3.47 -14.86
C VAL A 243 -9.42 2.70 -14.11
N ALA A 244 -9.66 2.38 -12.84
CA ALA A 244 -8.75 1.58 -12.03
C ALA A 244 -9.48 0.83 -10.91
N VAL A 245 -8.93 -0.34 -10.53
CA VAL A 245 -9.18 -1.04 -9.28
C VAL A 245 -8.04 -0.66 -8.33
N THR A 246 -8.35 0.07 -7.27
CA THR A 246 -7.37 0.86 -6.53
C THR A 246 -6.90 0.24 -5.22
N SER A 247 -7.63 -0.70 -4.67
CA SER A 247 -7.21 -1.51 -3.50
C SER A 247 -7.96 -2.83 -3.46
N LEU A 248 -7.35 -3.86 -2.91
CA LEU A 248 -7.90 -5.20 -2.79
C LEU A 248 -7.62 -5.78 -1.39
N ALA A 249 -8.59 -6.51 -0.83
CA ALA A 249 -8.43 -7.24 0.42
C ALA A 249 -9.29 -8.52 0.42
N VAL A 250 -8.71 -9.65 0.83
CA VAL A 250 -9.46 -10.90 1.01
C VAL A 250 -9.90 -11.02 2.47
N SER A 251 -11.19 -11.22 2.69
CA SER A 251 -11.71 -11.48 4.03
C SER A 251 -11.43 -12.91 4.46
N THR A 252 -10.77 -13.08 5.59
CA THR A 252 -10.53 -14.40 6.18
C THR A 252 -11.81 -15.05 6.70
N LYS A 253 -12.84 -14.24 7.00
CA LYS A 253 -14.14 -14.68 7.56
C LYS A 253 -15.13 -15.09 6.45
N SER A 254 -15.37 -14.24 5.45
CA SER A 254 -16.35 -14.51 4.39
C SER A 254 -15.76 -15.26 3.20
N LYS A 255 -14.43 -15.35 3.08
CA LYS A 255 -13.73 -15.92 1.92
C LYS A 255 -14.09 -15.23 0.60
N LEU A 256 -14.47 -13.95 0.68
CA LEU A 256 -14.72 -13.09 -0.46
C LEU A 256 -13.54 -12.13 -0.66
N LEU A 257 -13.34 -11.72 -1.90
CA LEU A 257 -12.46 -10.62 -2.24
C LEU A 257 -13.25 -9.32 -2.26
N TYR A 258 -12.76 -8.30 -1.59
CA TYR A 258 -13.28 -6.95 -1.60
C TYR A 258 -12.31 -6.04 -2.33
N GLY A 259 -12.85 -5.08 -3.06
CA GLY A 259 -12.02 -4.11 -3.76
C GLY A 259 -12.64 -2.73 -3.83
N SER A 260 -11.81 -1.75 -4.10
CA SER A 260 -12.21 -0.38 -4.38
C SER A 260 -11.88 0.00 -5.82
N ALA A 261 -12.62 0.97 -6.35
CA ALA A 261 -12.44 1.47 -7.70
C ALA A 261 -12.28 3.00 -7.71
N SER A 262 -11.64 3.52 -8.75
CA SER A 262 -11.29 4.94 -8.91
C SER A 262 -12.49 5.91 -8.92
N ASN A 263 -13.68 5.41 -9.18
CA ASN A 263 -14.92 6.19 -9.16
C ASN A 263 -15.60 6.26 -7.78
N GLY A 264 -14.94 5.79 -6.73
CA GLY A 264 -15.44 5.84 -5.35
C GLY A 264 -16.43 4.73 -5.00
N GLN A 265 -16.43 3.64 -5.75
CA GLN A 265 -17.20 2.44 -5.44
C GLN A 265 -16.35 1.35 -4.80
N LEU A 266 -16.99 0.56 -3.94
CA LEU A 266 -16.48 -0.72 -3.47
C LEU A 266 -17.23 -1.85 -4.17
N PHE A 267 -16.62 -3.03 -4.19
CA PHE A 267 -17.26 -4.25 -4.66
C PHE A 267 -16.88 -5.45 -3.79
N ALA A 268 -17.76 -6.45 -3.75
CA ALA A 268 -17.47 -7.79 -3.25
C ALA A 268 -17.50 -8.78 -4.41
N PHE A 269 -16.49 -9.63 -4.47
CA PHE A 269 -16.32 -10.64 -5.50
C PHE A 269 -16.27 -12.04 -4.88
N SER A 270 -17.15 -12.93 -5.35
CA SER A 270 -17.12 -14.35 -4.99
C SER A 270 -16.00 -15.05 -5.76
N ILE A 271 -14.95 -15.44 -5.02
CA ILE A 271 -13.80 -16.16 -5.58
C ILE A 271 -14.25 -17.51 -6.17
N LYS A 272 -15.15 -18.19 -5.45
CA LYS A 272 -15.69 -19.49 -5.86
C LYS A 272 -16.53 -19.40 -7.14
N GLU A 273 -17.42 -18.42 -7.22
CA GLU A 273 -18.36 -18.27 -8.32
C GLU A 273 -17.82 -17.40 -9.46
N ARG A 274 -16.68 -16.76 -9.22
CA ARG A 274 -16.01 -15.84 -10.17
C ARG A 274 -16.91 -14.72 -10.68
N GLN A 275 -17.66 -14.10 -9.76
CA GLN A 275 -18.56 -12.99 -10.06
C GLN A 275 -18.62 -11.94 -8.97
N VAL A 276 -18.90 -10.70 -9.37
CA VAL A 276 -19.20 -9.62 -8.43
C VAL A 276 -20.59 -9.84 -7.86
N ILE A 277 -20.69 -9.90 -6.54
CA ILE A 277 -21.96 -10.18 -5.84
C ILE A 277 -22.58 -8.94 -5.19
N ASN A 278 -21.79 -7.90 -4.95
CA ASN A 278 -22.29 -6.64 -4.41
C ASN A 278 -21.42 -5.45 -4.82
N ARG A 279 -22.01 -4.24 -4.82
CA ARG A 279 -21.33 -2.95 -5.00
C ARG A 279 -21.90 -1.90 -4.08
N TRP A 280 -21.06 -0.98 -3.63
CA TRP A 280 -21.45 0.14 -2.78
C TRP A 280 -20.84 1.43 -3.33
N THR A 281 -21.58 2.52 -3.23
CA THR A 281 -21.04 3.87 -3.49
C THR A 281 -20.69 4.52 -2.17
N MET A 282 -19.44 4.93 -2.03
CA MET A 282 -18.96 5.58 -0.81
C MET A 282 -19.41 7.03 -0.75
N ARG A 283 -19.68 7.53 0.47
CA ARG A 283 -20.10 8.93 0.67
C ARG A 283 -18.99 9.94 0.41
N SER A 284 -17.72 9.54 0.48
CA SER A 284 -16.57 10.37 0.14
C SER A 284 -15.59 9.63 -0.77
N LYS A 285 -14.83 10.41 -1.52
CA LYS A 285 -13.84 9.90 -2.48
C LYS A 285 -12.56 9.47 -1.76
N GLY A 286 -11.80 8.60 -2.41
CA GLY A 286 -10.45 8.25 -1.97
C GLY A 286 -9.45 9.41 -2.12
N THR A 287 -8.28 9.23 -1.52
CA THR A 287 -7.17 10.17 -1.65
C THR A 287 -6.48 9.98 -3.00
N PRO A 288 -6.20 11.06 -3.75
CA PRO A 288 -5.43 10.96 -4.98
C PRO A 288 -4.05 10.34 -4.74
N LEU A 289 -3.69 9.35 -5.53
CA LEU A 289 -2.37 8.72 -5.47
C LEU A 289 -1.35 9.62 -6.18
N MET A 290 -0.22 9.91 -5.52
CA MET A 290 0.85 10.70 -6.10
C MET A 290 1.42 10.05 -7.36
N GLY A 291 1.69 10.86 -8.38
CA GLY A 291 2.24 10.40 -9.64
C GLY A 291 1.26 9.66 -10.56
N VAL A 292 -0.01 9.59 -10.18
CA VAL A 292 -1.12 9.07 -10.98
C VAL A 292 -2.02 10.25 -11.34
N PRO A 293 -2.74 10.22 -12.49
CA PRO A 293 -3.68 11.28 -12.83
C PRO A 293 -4.62 11.60 -11.67
N GLU A 294 -4.89 12.88 -11.42
CA GLU A 294 -5.70 13.39 -10.30
C GLU A 294 -7.13 12.82 -10.23
N THR A 295 -7.56 12.15 -11.30
CA THR A 295 -8.86 11.48 -11.38
C THR A 295 -8.96 10.21 -10.54
N TYR A 296 -7.84 9.67 -10.04
CA TYR A 296 -7.83 8.42 -9.29
C TYR A 296 -7.80 8.69 -7.79
N GLY A 297 -8.89 8.33 -7.13
CA GLY A 297 -8.93 8.29 -5.68
C GLY A 297 -8.70 6.85 -5.19
N VAL A 298 -7.73 6.67 -4.30
CA VAL A 298 -7.52 5.40 -3.62
C VAL A 298 -8.38 5.38 -2.36
N ILE A 299 -9.30 4.41 -2.30
CA ILE A 299 -9.95 4.00 -1.05
C ILE A 299 -9.17 2.77 -0.60
N HIS A 300 -8.34 2.91 0.41
CA HIS A 300 -7.52 1.81 0.88
C HIS A 300 -8.32 0.84 1.74
N LEU A 301 -8.11 -0.46 1.52
CA LEU A 301 -8.78 -1.55 2.22
C LEU A 301 -7.75 -2.43 2.92
N THR A 302 -8.12 -2.96 4.09
CA THR A 302 -7.39 -4.00 4.80
C THR A 302 -8.35 -5.00 5.42
N CYS A 303 -7.96 -6.26 5.50
CA CYS A 303 -8.69 -7.25 6.27
C CYS A 303 -8.26 -7.14 7.74
N GLY A 304 -9.21 -6.89 8.63
CA GLY A 304 -8.97 -6.92 10.06
C GLY A 304 -8.73 -8.34 10.59
N MET A 305 -8.13 -8.45 11.78
CA MET A 305 -7.89 -9.74 12.43
C MET A 305 -9.21 -10.44 12.83
N ASP A 306 -10.32 -9.70 12.88
CA ASP A 306 -11.68 -10.22 13.05
C ASP A 306 -12.30 -10.73 11.74
N GLY A 307 -11.59 -10.58 10.61
CA GLY A 307 -12.02 -10.97 9.29
C GLY A 307 -12.98 -10.02 8.59
N ASN A 308 -13.38 -8.91 9.23
CA ASN A 308 -14.10 -7.83 8.56
C ASN A 308 -13.14 -6.99 7.69
N ILE A 309 -13.71 -6.22 6.76
CA ILE A 309 -12.93 -5.29 5.95
C ILE A 309 -12.99 -3.90 6.58
N TYR A 310 -11.84 -3.31 6.74
CA TYR A 310 -11.67 -1.94 7.18
C TYR A 310 -11.08 -1.10 6.06
N GLY A 311 -11.41 0.16 6.04
CA GLY A 311 -10.86 1.03 5.01
C GLY A 311 -10.90 2.50 5.38
N CYS A 312 -10.17 3.27 4.59
CA CYS A 312 -10.24 4.72 4.66
C CYS A 312 -10.45 5.32 3.27
N THR A 313 -11.27 6.36 3.23
CA THR A 313 -11.37 7.29 2.13
C THR A 313 -10.47 8.49 2.42
N ARG A 314 -10.62 9.61 1.71
CA ARG A 314 -9.90 10.83 2.03
C ARG A 314 -10.22 11.39 3.43
N SER A 315 -11.46 11.20 3.89
CA SER A 315 -11.98 11.85 5.10
C SER A 315 -12.67 10.90 6.08
N ASP A 316 -12.93 9.67 5.67
CA ASP A 316 -13.68 8.72 6.47
C ASP A 316 -12.86 7.46 6.76
N VAL A 317 -13.06 6.90 7.94
CA VAL A 317 -12.69 5.53 8.28
C VAL A 317 -13.97 4.71 8.39
N PHE A 318 -13.96 3.50 7.86
CA PHE A 318 -15.14 2.64 7.86
C PHE A 318 -14.79 1.17 8.10
N GLN A 319 -15.80 0.44 8.56
CA GLN A 319 -15.83 -1.03 8.58
C GLN A 319 -16.90 -1.50 7.59
N LEU A 320 -16.58 -2.46 6.76
CA LEU A 320 -17.55 -3.24 6.04
C LEU A 320 -17.72 -4.57 6.80
N ASP A 321 -18.89 -4.74 7.43
CA ASP A 321 -19.26 -6.00 8.08
C ASP A 321 -19.55 -7.03 6.99
N VAL A 322 -18.68 -8.03 6.89
CA VAL A 322 -18.75 -9.04 5.83
C VAL A 322 -19.89 -10.04 6.02
N SER A 323 -20.56 -10.05 7.19
CA SER A 323 -21.70 -10.92 7.47
C SER A 323 -23.03 -10.27 7.08
N THR A 324 -23.16 -8.96 7.24
CA THR A 324 -24.37 -8.19 6.93
C THR A 324 -24.25 -7.43 5.61
N HIS A 325 -23.05 -7.27 5.08
CA HIS A 325 -22.72 -6.43 3.94
C HIS A 325 -23.02 -4.93 4.17
N GLU A 326 -23.04 -4.49 5.42
CA GLU A 326 -23.27 -3.11 5.79
C GLU A 326 -21.94 -2.34 5.94
N ILE A 327 -21.93 -1.08 5.49
CA ILE A 327 -20.82 -0.17 5.72
C ILE A 327 -21.12 0.68 6.94
N ASN A 328 -20.33 0.50 7.97
CA ASN A 328 -20.36 1.27 9.20
C ASN A 328 -19.27 2.34 9.14
N TYR A 329 -19.65 3.60 8.95
CA TYR A 329 -18.71 4.70 9.07
C TYR A 329 -18.33 4.86 10.53
N LEU A 330 -17.04 4.78 10.78
CA LEU A 330 -16.45 4.97 12.09
C LEU A 330 -16.34 6.46 12.39
N ASP A 331 -15.66 6.80 13.47
CA ASP A 331 -15.55 8.19 13.87
C ASP A 331 -14.79 9.05 12.82
N THR A 332 -15.02 10.38 12.82
CA THR A 332 -14.34 11.31 11.91
C THR A 332 -12.90 11.53 12.39
N PRO A 333 -11.89 11.24 11.56
CA PRO A 333 -10.50 11.50 11.90
C PRO A 333 -10.25 13.00 12.13
N PRO A 334 -9.30 13.38 13.01
CA PRO A 334 -8.98 14.77 13.26
C PRO A 334 -8.25 15.45 12.08
N ILE A 335 -7.73 14.65 11.15
CA ILE A 335 -6.97 15.09 9.97
C ILE A 335 -7.56 14.41 8.75
N SER A 336 -7.79 15.16 7.68
CA SER A 336 -8.19 14.64 6.37
C SER A 336 -6.98 14.19 5.54
N ASP A 337 -7.25 13.72 4.32
CA ASP A 337 -6.25 13.18 3.40
C ASP A 337 -5.61 11.90 3.96
N LEU A 338 -6.48 11.00 4.43
CA LEU A 338 -6.09 9.66 4.84
C LEU A 338 -5.63 8.89 3.61
N TYR A 339 -4.59 8.08 3.77
CA TYR A 339 -3.99 7.38 2.66
C TYR A 339 -4.06 5.85 2.80
N GLN A 340 -3.55 5.31 3.90
CA GLN A 340 -3.53 3.87 4.17
C GLN A 340 -3.98 3.58 5.59
N ILE A 341 -4.50 2.37 5.79
CA ILE A 341 -4.93 1.84 7.09
C ILE A 341 -4.41 0.42 7.26
N VAL A 342 -3.87 0.11 8.43
CA VAL A 342 -3.39 -1.23 8.79
C VAL A 342 -3.74 -1.54 10.24
N GLU A 343 -4.11 -2.79 10.53
CA GLU A 343 -4.31 -3.25 11.89
C GLU A 343 -3.00 -3.73 12.52
N GLY A 344 -2.57 -3.08 13.60
CA GLY A 344 -1.34 -3.45 14.31
C GLY A 344 -1.57 -4.52 15.37
N LYS A 345 -2.67 -4.43 16.11
CA LYS A 345 -3.15 -5.39 17.12
C LYS A 345 -4.67 -5.49 17.00
N PRO A 346 -5.31 -6.56 17.48
CA PRO A 346 -6.76 -6.70 17.39
C PRO A 346 -7.49 -5.44 17.85
N GLY A 347 -8.26 -4.83 16.95
CA GLY A 347 -9.03 -3.60 17.19
C GLY A 347 -8.20 -2.31 17.26
N ILE A 348 -6.90 -2.34 17.02
CA ILE A 348 -6.04 -1.14 17.00
C ILE A 348 -5.49 -0.92 15.59
N PHE A 349 -5.94 0.15 14.97
CA PHE A 349 -5.56 0.52 13.61
C PHE A 349 -4.61 1.71 13.58
N TYR A 350 -3.71 1.69 12.63
CA TYR A 350 -2.82 2.79 12.30
C TYR A 350 -3.17 3.32 10.92
N ILE A 351 -3.26 4.66 10.81
CA ILE A 351 -3.74 5.32 9.60
C ILE A 351 -2.75 6.41 9.24
N GLY A 352 -2.26 6.40 8.00
CA GLY A 352 -1.49 7.50 7.44
C GLY A 352 -2.41 8.66 7.06
N ALA A 353 -2.14 9.86 7.56
CA ALA A 353 -2.91 11.06 7.27
C ALA A 353 -1.94 12.23 7.05
N ARG A 354 -1.65 12.59 5.81
CA ARG A 354 -0.55 13.49 5.49
C ARG A 354 0.75 13.06 6.19
N GLY A 355 1.43 13.94 6.91
CA GLY A 355 2.62 13.63 7.69
C GLY A 355 2.34 13.09 9.10
N HIS A 356 1.15 12.59 9.37
CA HIS A 356 0.74 12.09 10.68
C HIS A 356 0.41 10.60 10.66
N LEU A 357 0.88 9.88 11.64
CA LEU A 357 0.43 8.52 11.94
C LEU A 357 -0.65 8.61 13.02
N LEU A 358 -1.88 8.25 12.66
CA LEU A 358 -3.01 8.20 13.59
C LEU A 358 -3.13 6.80 14.15
N GLU A 359 -3.39 6.67 15.45
CA GLU A 359 -3.76 5.41 16.11
C GLU A 359 -5.25 5.46 16.43
N TYR A 360 -5.98 4.46 15.97
CA TYR A 360 -7.42 4.35 16.13
C TYR A 360 -7.79 3.04 16.86
N HIS A 361 -8.56 3.15 17.93
CA HIS A 361 -8.99 2.01 18.72
C HIS A 361 -10.48 1.72 18.47
N LEU A 362 -10.81 0.50 18.04
CA LEU A 362 -12.16 -0.01 18.12
C LEU A 362 -12.48 -0.32 19.57
N MET A 363 -13.51 0.32 20.11
CA MET A 363 -14.01 0.00 21.45
C MET A 363 -14.93 -1.21 21.36
N ASP A 364 -14.70 -2.21 22.19
CA ASP A 364 -15.67 -3.28 22.39
C ASP A 364 -17.01 -2.68 22.79
N LYS A 365 -18.08 -3.14 22.15
CA LYS A 365 -19.43 -2.77 22.60
C LYS A 365 -19.58 -3.23 24.03
N PRO A 366 -19.97 -2.35 24.99
CA PRO A 366 -20.35 -2.82 26.30
C PRO A 366 -21.49 -3.82 26.10
N HIS A 367 -21.28 -5.07 26.52
CA HIS A 367 -22.37 -6.04 26.63
C HIS A 367 -23.28 -5.54 27.72
N TYR A 368 -24.35 -4.81 27.37
CA TYR A 368 -25.47 -4.63 28.25
C TYR A 368 -26.15 -6.01 28.39
N ARG A 369 -25.97 -6.61 29.54
CA ARG A 369 -26.76 -7.75 29.97
C ARG A 369 -28.16 -7.30 30.41
#